data_244b53460e18962025b6952a55794bdd
#
_entry.id   244b53460e18962025b6952a55794bdd
#
_cell.length_a   1.000
_cell.length_b   1.000
_cell.length_c   1.000
_cell.angle_alpha   90.00
_cell.angle_beta   90.00
_cell.angle_gamma   90.00
#
_symmetry.space_group_name_H-M   'P 1'
#
loop_
_entity.id
_entity.type
_entity.pdbx_description
1 polymer ?
#
loop_
_entity_poly.entity_id
_entity_poly.type
_entity_poly.pdbx_seq_one_letter_code
_entity_poly.pdbx_strand_id
1 'polypeptide(L)'
;MARDPRWPRVWENYGEDCLVNAIMGSTAVRGFQGDDPNHIPADRIATSVKHYMGYSMPRTGKDRTPAYISVSELREKCFAPFKACVEAGALTIMVNSGSINGKPVHADRELLTQWLKEDLGWDGMLITDWADINNLYTREHVAANKKEAIEMAINAGIDMAMEPYDLNYCTLLKELVQEKKVTMSRIDDAVRRVLRLKFRLGLFDHPNTLLKDYPLFGSKEHALIALHAAEE
;
A
#
# COMPACT_ATOMS: atom_id res chain seq x y z
N MET A 1 7.66 0.73 -11.25
CA MET A 1 8.60 1.20 -12.28
C MET A 1 8.83 2.69 -12.15
N ALA A 2 10.02 3.17 -12.43
CA ALA A 2 10.34 4.60 -12.41
C ALA A 2 11.09 4.97 -13.70
N ARG A 3 10.71 6.10 -14.31
CA ARG A 3 11.28 6.56 -15.59
C ARG A 3 11.91 7.96 -15.51
N ASP A 4 11.64 8.71 -14.44
CA ASP A 4 12.21 10.03 -14.27
C ASP A 4 13.43 9.96 -13.35
N PRO A 5 14.67 10.15 -13.88
CA PRO A 5 15.88 10.07 -13.06
C PRO A 5 16.00 11.21 -12.03
N ARG A 6 15.18 12.27 -12.15
CA ARG A 6 15.13 13.36 -11.17
C ARG A 6 14.34 12.98 -9.91
N TRP A 7 13.50 11.94 -9.99
CA TRP A 7 12.73 11.49 -8.85
C TRP A 7 13.65 10.87 -7.79
N PRO A 8 13.68 11.37 -6.53
CA PRO A 8 14.72 11.03 -5.55
C PRO A 8 14.65 9.58 -5.06
N ARG A 9 13.57 8.84 -5.38
CA ARG A 9 13.37 7.45 -4.98
C ARG A 9 13.44 6.47 -6.16
N VAL A 10 14.03 6.88 -7.29
CA VAL A 10 14.16 6.06 -8.50
C VAL A 10 14.86 4.73 -8.22
N TRP A 11 15.82 4.73 -7.31
CA TRP A 11 16.60 3.57 -6.87
C TRP A 11 15.79 2.50 -6.10
N GLU A 12 14.59 2.83 -5.63
CA GLU A 12 13.68 1.86 -4.95
C GLU A 12 12.93 0.96 -5.95
N ASN A 13 13.13 1.14 -7.24
CA ASN A 13 12.40 0.42 -8.29
C ASN A 13 13.31 -0.58 -9.01
N TYR A 14 12.69 -1.58 -9.64
CA TYR A 14 13.38 -2.58 -10.49
C TYR A 14 13.66 -2.06 -11.92
N GLY A 15 13.64 -0.73 -12.14
CA GLY A 15 13.94 -0.10 -13.42
C GLY A 15 12.72 0.48 -14.13
N GLU A 16 12.92 0.82 -15.41
CA GLU A 16 11.95 1.57 -16.24
C GLU A 16 10.91 0.69 -16.93
N ASP A 17 11.22 -0.60 -17.11
CA ASP A 17 10.37 -1.55 -17.83
C ASP A 17 9.30 -2.13 -16.92
N CYS A 18 8.03 -2.10 -17.37
CA CYS A 18 6.91 -2.62 -16.59
C CYS A 18 6.94 -4.15 -16.46
N LEU A 19 7.45 -4.88 -17.46
CA LEU A 19 7.57 -6.33 -17.41
C LEU A 19 8.62 -6.76 -16.39
N VAL A 20 9.79 -6.10 -16.37
CA VAL A 20 10.82 -6.35 -15.36
C VAL A 20 10.27 -6.10 -13.95
N ASN A 21 9.58 -4.98 -13.73
CA ASN A 21 8.94 -4.69 -12.43
C ASN A 21 7.87 -5.73 -12.07
N ALA A 22 7.10 -6.23 -13.04
CA ALA A 22 6.10 -7.26 -12.80
C ALA A 22 6.75 -8.61 -12.38
N ILE A 23 7.78 -9.04 -13.10
CA ILE A 23 8.51 -10.29 -12.79
C ILE A 23 9.21 -10.19 -11.43
N MET A 24 10.00 -9.14 -11.22
CA MET A 24 10.76 -8.97 -9.98
C MET A 24 9.84 -8.80 -8.78
N GLY A 25 8.79 -7.96 -8.91
CA GLY A 25 7.81 -7.72 -7.84
C GLY A 25 7.04 -8.99 -7.47
N SER A 26 6.53 -9.74 -8.44
CA SER A 26 5.81 -11.00 -8.18
C SER A 26 6.71 -12.07 -7.57
N THR A 27 7.97 -12.14 -8.00
CA THR A 27 8.96 -13.05 -7.42
C THR A 27 9.28 -12.66 -5.97
N ALA A 28 9.45 -11.36 -5.70
CA ALA A 28 9.66 -10.87 -4.34
C ALA A 28 8.46 -11.17 -3.42
N VAL A 29 7.22 -11.02 -3.91
CA VAL A 29 6.02 -11.40 -3.15
C VAL A 29 6.08 -12.87 -2.73
N ARG A 30 6.35 -13.79 -3.66
CA ARG A 30 6.48 -15.23 -3.33
C ARG A 30 7.66 -15.50 -2.41
N GLY A 31 8.79 -14.82 -2.62
CA GLY A 31 9.98 -14.96 -1.77
C GLY A 31 9.74 -14.58 -0.32
N PHE A 32 8.98 -13.51 -0.07
CA PHE A 32 8.67 -13.04 1.28
C PHE A 32 7.49 -13.77 1.93
N GLN A 33 6.44 -14.11 1.17
CA GLN A 33 5.21 -14.68 1.71
C GLN A 33 5.14 -16.21 1.62
N GLY A 34 5.85 -16.83 0.66
CA GLY A 34 5.59 -18.17 0.22
C GLY A 34 4.54 -18.21 -0.90
N ASP A 35 4.17 -19.42 -1.33
CA ASP A 35 3.27 -19.64 -2.47
C ASP A 35 1.78 -19.71 -2.10
N ASP A 36 1.44 -19.89 -0.82
CA ASP A 36 0.06 -19.90 -0.34
C ASP A 36 -0.31 -18.58 0.35
N PRO A 37 -1.09 -17.70 -0.32
CA PRO A 37 -1.50 -16.44 0.27
C PRO A 37 -2.52 -16.58 1.42
N ASN A 38 -3.08 -17.77 1.65
CA ASN A 38 -4.03 -18.02 2.72
C ASN A 38 -3.36 -18.44 4.03
N HIS A 39 -2.09 -18.87 3.94
CA HIS A 39 -1.31 -19.27 5.11
C HIS A 39 0.14 -18.86 4.95
N ILE A 40 0.55 -17.84 5.70
CA ILE A 40 1.94 -17.37 5.70
C ILE A 40 2.73 -18.15 6.74
N PRO A 41 3.76 -18.91 6.36
CA PRO A 41 4.60 -19.65 7.29
C PRO A 41 5.26 -18.75 8.34
N ALA A 42 5.59 -19.31 9.51
CA ALA A 42 6.15 -18.55 10.63
C ALA A 42 7.52 -17.91 10.34
N ASP A 43 8.25 -18.41 9.35
CA ASP A 43 9.53 -17.88 8.86
C ASP A 43 9.38 -16.89 7.70
N ARG A 44 8.13 -16.50 7.37
CA ARG A 44 7.79 -15.59 6.28
C ARG A 44 7.02 -14.38 6.79
N ILE A 45 6.85 -13.37 5.93
CA ILE A 45 6.15 -12.13 6.25
C ILE A 45 5.18 -11.76 5.13
N ALA A 46 4.12 -11.03 5.45
CA ALA A 46 3.28 -10.41 4.44
C ALA A 46 4.01 -9.26 3.75
N THR A 47 3.85 -9.17 2.43
CA THR A 47 4.37 -8.06 1.65
C THR A 47 3.41 -6.87 1.65
N SER A 48 3.95 -5.66 1.52
CA SER A 48 3.18 -4.46 1.20
C SER A 48 3.73 -3.85 -0.08
N VAL A 49 3.03 -4.09 -1.18
CA VAL A 49 3.45 -3.58 -2.50
C VAL A 49 3.16 -2.09 -2.57
N LYS A 50 4.14 -1.27 -3.02
CA LYS A 50 4.02 0.18 -2.95
C LYS A 50 4.73 0.90 -4.09
N HIS A 51 4.34 2.15 -4.36
CA HIS A 51 3.16 2.87 -3.90
C HIS A 51 2.15 2.88 -5.05
N TYR A 52 0.97 2.38 -4.82
CA TYR A 52 -0.07 2.18 -5.84
C TYR A 52 -0.77 3.48 -6.18
N MET A 53 -0.71 3.92 -7.41
CA MET A 53 0.17 3.68 -8.53
C MET A 53 0.57 5.01 -9.17
N GLY A 54 1.51 5.00 -10.13
CA GLY A 54 1.93 6.22 -10.84
C GLY A 54 2.80 7.18 -10.03
N TYR A 55 3.16 6.81 -8.80
CA TYR A 55 3.91 7.62 -7.85
C TYR A 55 5.31 8.04 -8.35
N SER A 56 5.96 7.17 -9.09
CA SER A 56 7.30 7.35 -9.62
C SER A 56 7.36 8.12 -10.95
N MET A 57 6.24 8.73 -11.36
CA MET A 57 6.12 9.48 -12.62
C MET A 57 5.62 10.92 -12.40
N PRO A 58 6.12 11.66 -11.38
CA PRO A 58 5.69 13.02 -11.15
C PRO A 58 6.16 13.94 -12.27
N ARG A 59 5.27 14.81 -12.77
CA ARG A 59 5.59 15.72 -13.88
C ARG A 59 6.82 16.60 -13.63
N THR A 60 7.03 16.99 -12.37
CA THR A 60 8.14 17.86 -11.98
C THR A 60 9.45 17.11 -11.68
N GLY A 61 9.40 15.81 -11.53
CA GLY A 61 10.48 14.98 -10.98
C GLY A 61 10.60 15.06 -9.45
N LYS A 62 9.85 15.94 -8.78
CA LYS A 62 9.88 16.05 -7.31
C LYS A 62 8.92 15.04 -6.67
N ASP A 63 9.34 14.50 -5.53
CA ASP A 63 8.54 13.56 -4.76
C ASP A 63 7.19 14.15 -4.33
N ARG A 64 6.14 13.32 -4.30
CA ARG A 64 4.77 13.70 -3.89
C ARG A 64 4.15 14.87 -4.67
N THR A 65 4.56 15.06 -5.92
CA THR A 65 3.95 16.04 -6.81
C THR A 65 3.09 15.38 -7.88
N PRO A 66 2.14 16.12 -8.51
CA PRO A 66 1.18 15.53 -9.43
C PRO A 66 1.80 14.81 -10.63
N ALA A 67 1.25 13.65 -10.97
CA ALA A 67 1.49 12.94 -12.23
C ALA A 67 0.36 13.19 -13.23
N TYR A 68 0.69 13.22 -14.52
CA TYR A 68 -0.27 13.30 -15.62
C TYR A 68 0.00 12.14 -16.56
N ILE A 69 -0.85 11.14 -16.50
CA ILE A 69 -0.66 9.85 -17.17
C ILE A 69 -1.99 9.48 -17.84
N SER A 70 -1.97 9.13 -19.11
CA SER A 70 -3.19 8.68 -19.80
C SER A 70 -3.74 7.40 -19.16
N VAL A 71 -5.05 7.19 -19.20
CA VAL A 71 -5.69 5.99 -18.64
C VAL A 71 -5.12 4.71 -19.27
N SER A 72 -4.85 4.71 -20.58
CA SER A 72 -4.23 3.59 -21.27
C SER A 72 -2.83 3.27 -20.73
N GLU A 73 -2.00 4.31 -20.53
CA GLU A 73 -0.66 4.14 -19.96
C GLU A 73 -0.71 3.70 -18.48
N LEU A 74 -1.67 4.23 -17.71
CA LEU A 74 -1.90 3.77 -16.32
C LEU A 74 -2.19 2.27 -16.29
N ARG A 75 -3.10 1.78 -17.15
CA ARG A 75 -3.46 0.35 -17.23
C ARG A 75 -2.31 -0.52 -17.73
N GLU A 76 -1.69 -0.12 -18.82
CA GLU A 76 -0.66 -0.92 -19.49
C GLU A 76 0.65 -0.98 -18.68
N LYS A 77 1.10 0.16 -18.14
CA LYS A 77 2.44 0.27 -17.57
C LYS A 77 2.47 0.39 -16.06
N CYS A 78 1.57 1.18 -15.47
CA CYS A 78 1.60 1.42 -14.04
C CYS A 78 0.84 0.35 -13.26
N PHE A 79 -0.29 -0.12 -13.78
CA PHE A 79 -1.12 -1.13 -13.13
C PHE A 79 -0.58 -2.56 -13.30
N ALA A 80 -0.02 -2.90 -14.45
CA ALA A 80 0.43 -4.26 -14.75
C ALA A 80 1.40 -4.85 -13.70
N PRO A 81 2.42 -4.14 -13.19
CA PRO A 81 3.27 -4.66 -12.11
C PRO A 81 2.50 -4.96 -10.82
N PHE A 82 1.56 -4.11 -10.43
CA PHE A 82 0.72 -4.34 -9.23
C PHE A 82 -0.22 -5.52 -9.43
N LYS A 83 -0.83 -5.64 -10.63
CA LYS A 83 -1.64 -6.80 -10.99
C LYS A 83 -0.84 -8.09 -10.85
N ALA A 84 0.38 -8.16 -11.38
CA ALA A 84 1.26 -9.32 -11.26
C ALA A 84 1.57 -9.65 -9.79
N CYS A 85 1.80 -8.64 -8.94
CA CYS A 85 2.00 -8.85 -7.50
C CYS A 85 0.74 -9.37 -6.80
N VAL A 86 -0.44 -8.85 -7.16
CA VAL A 86 -1.74 -9.33 -6.67
C VAL A 86 -1.98 -10.79 -7.06
N GLU A 87 -1.73 -11.14 -8.32
CA GLU A 87 -1.84 -12.51 -8.83
C GLU A 87 -0.80 -13.47 -8.20
N ALA A 88 0.32 -12.93 -7.73
CA ALA A 88 1.31 -13.66 -6.93
C ALA A 88 0.93 -13.79 -5.44
N GLY A 89 -0.22 -13.23 -5.03
CA GLY A 89 -0.75 -13.36 -3.68
C GLY A 89 -0.45 -12.20 -2.74
N ALA A 90 -0.03 -11.02 -3.22
CA ALA A 90 0.24 -9.87 -2.36
C ALA A 90 -0.96 -9.54 -1.45
N LEU A 91 -0.72 -9.47 -0.13
CA LEU A 91 -1.77 -9.31 0.88
C LEU A 91 -2.06 -7.87 1.24
N THR A 92 -1.11 -6.96 1.04
CA THR A 92 -1.34 -5.54 1.29
C THR A 92 -0.76 -4.67 0.17
N ILE A 93 -1.37 -3.51 -0.02
CA ILE A 93 -0.91 -2.48 -0.95
C ILE A 93 -0.94 -1.14 -0.23
N MET A 94 0.18 -0.41 -0.28
CA MET A 94 0.26 0.98 0.17
C MET A 94 -0.04 1.93 -0.98
N VAL A 95 -0.92 2.90 -0.72
CA VAL A 95 -1.40 3.84 -1.74
C VAL A 95 -0.37 4.93 -2.03
N ASN A 96 -0.36 5.42 -3.26
CA ASN A 96 0.47 6.53 -3.73
C ASN A 96 0.16 7.83 -2.98
N SER A 97 1.19 8.47 -2.44
CA SER A 97 1.13 9.74 -1.70
C SER A 97 1.03 10.98 -2.61
N GLY A 98 0.52 10.87 -3.81
CA GLY A 98 0.36 11.96 -4.75
C GLY A 98 -0.98 11.93 -5.48
N SER A 99 -1.09 12.76 -6.50
CA SER A 99 -2.27 12.84 -7.36
C SER A 99 -1.97 12.41 -8.79
N ILE A 100 -2.96 11.87 -9.48
CA ILE A 100 -2.93 11.51 -10.90
C ILE A 100 -4.03 12.29 -11.60
N ASN A 101 -3.66 13.00 -12.66
CA ASN A 101 -4.59 13.79 -13.49
C ASN A 101 -5.48 14.74 -12.66
N GLY A 102 -4.90 15.33 -11.59
CA GLY A 102 -5.59 16.28 -10.73
C GLY A 102 -6.41 15.65 -9.59
N LYS A 103 -6.42 14.31 -9.44
CA LYS A 103 -7.14 13.62 -8.39
C LYS A 103 -6.17 12.91 -7.44
N PRO A 104 -6.18 13.21 -6.13
CA PRO A 104 -5.38 12.46 -5.15
C PRO A 104 -5.77 10.99 -5.15
N VAL A 105 -4.77 10.09 -5.17
CA VAL A 105 -5.04 8.65 -5.27
C VAL A 105 -5.79 8.13 -4.04
N HIS A 106 -5.55 8.71 -2.86
CA HIS A 106 -6.29 8.37 -1.63
C HIS A 106 -7.79 8.70 -1.68
N ALA A 107 -8.24 9.51 -2.64
CA ALA A 107 -9.65 9.83 -2.87
C ALA A 107 -10.19 9.23 -4.19
N ASP A 108 -9.42 8.35 -4.83
CA ASP A 108 -9.79 7.78 -6.13
C ASP A 108 -10.42 6.38 -6.00
N ARG A 109 -11.77 6.36 -5.92
CA ARG A 109 -12.53 5.10 -5.85
C ARG A 109 -12.31 4.20 -7.08
N GLU A 110 -12.12 4.78 -8.27
CA GLU A 110 -11.89 3.99 -9.48
C GLU A 110 -10.61 3.17 -9.35
N LEU A 111 -9.51 3.80 -8.96
CA LEU A 111 -8.25 3.11 -8.80
C LEU A 111 -8.25 2.15 -7.61
N LEU A 112 -8.77 2.58 -6.45
CA LEU A 112 -8.65 1.83 -5.21
C LEU A 112 -9.69 0.71 -5.07
N THR A 113 -10.92 0.96 -5.51
CA THR A 113 -12.02 -0.01 -5.37
C THR A 113 -12.28 -0.73 -6.68
N GLN A 114 -12.58 0.00 -7.75
CA GLN A 114 -12.98 -0.61 -9.02
C GLN A 114 -11.86 -1.51 -9.57
N TRP A 115 -10.67 -0.97 -9.82
CA TRP A 115 -9.60 -1.72 -10.46
C TRP A 115 -9.01 -2.83 -9.59
N LEU A 116 -8.83 -2.58 -8.28
CA LEU A 116 -8.20 -3.56 -7.37
C LEU A 116 -9.20 -4.55 -6.78
N LYS A 117 -10.27 -4.04 -6.15
CA LYS A 117 -11.17 -4.89 -5.37
C LYS A 117 -12.25 -5.55 -6.23
N GLU A 118 -12.82 -4.79 -7.20
CA GLU A 118 -13.92 -5.26 -8.04
C GLU A 118 -13.40 -5.99 -9.28
N ASP A 119 -12.58 -5.35 -10.14
CA ASP A 119 -12.13 -5.94 -11.42
C ASP A 119 -11.15 -7.11 -11.22
N LEU A 120 -10.19 -7.01 -10.26
CA LEU A 120 -9.26 -8.10 -9.95
C LEU A 120 -9.80 -9.08 -8.90
N GLY A 121 -10.88 -8.77 -8.21
CA GLY A 121 -11.37 -9.59 -7.09
C GLY A 121 -10.37 -9.68 -5.92
N TRP A 122 -9.49 -8.70 -5.75
CA TRP A 122 -8.48 -8.72 -4.72
C TRP A 122 -9.06 -8.56 -3.30
N ASP A 123 -8.76 -9.48 -2.42
CA ASP A 123 -9.28 -9.53 -1.05
C ASP A 123 -8.31 -9.01 0.02
N GLY A 124 -7.14 -8.50 -0.42
CA GLY A 124 -6.15 -7.91 0.47
C GLY A 124 -6.55 -6.53 1.02
N MET A 125 -5.65 -5.91 1.77
CA MET A 125 -5.87 -4.69 2.52
C MET A 125 -5.14 -3.49 1.89
N LEU A 126 -5.86 -2.38 1.70
CA LEU A 126 -5.29 -1.08 1.33
C LEU A 126 -4.90 -0.29 2.58
N ILE A 127 -3.63 0.10 2.65
CA ILE A 127 -3.11 1.02 3.68
C ILE A 127 -2.71 2.35 3.05
N THR A 128 -2.90 3.45 3.78
CA THR A 128 -2.39 4.76 3.36
C THR A 128 -0.87 4.84 3.47
N ASP A 129 -0.23 5.81 2.83
CA ASP A 129 1.08 6.30 3.23
C ASP A 129 0.94 7.24 4.45
N TRP A 130 2.04 7.77 4.95
CA TRP A 130 2.16 8.52 6.21
C TRP A 130 1.29 9.78 6.21
N ALA A 131 0.29 9.81 7.09
CA ALA A 131 -0.65 10.92 7.30
C ALA A 131 -1.43 11.35 6.04
N ASP A 132 -1.56 10.51 5.03
CA ASP A 132 -2.06 10.91 3.71
C ASP A 132 -3.56 11.16 3.66
N ILE A 133 -4.35 10.64 4.59
CA ILE A 133 -5.74 11.09 4.72
C ILE A 133 -5.78 12.55 5.13
N ASN A 134 -4.97 12.96 6.12
CA ASN A 134 -4.89 14.35 6.52
C ASN A 134 -4.36 15.25 5.39
N ASN A 135 -3.48 14.73 4.53
CA ASN A 135 -2.94 15.45 3.39
C ASN A 135 -3.98 15.79 2.32
N LEU A 136 -5.12 15.11 2.23
CA LEU A 136 -6.24 15.55 1.38
C LEU A 136 -6.76 16.94 1.76
N TYR A 137 -6.66 17.30 3.05
CA TYR A 137 -6.99 18.62 3.55
C TYR A 137 -5.78 19.58 3.51
N THR A 138 -4.62 19.16 4.04
CA THR A 138 -3.49 20.08 4.31
C THR A 138 -2.57 20.34 3.10
N ARG A 139 -2.45 19.37 2.19
CA ARG A 139 -1.55 19.45 1.03
C ARG A 139 -2.30 19.50 -0.29
N GLU A 140 -3.25 18.59 -0.49
CA GLU A 140 -3.98 18.47 -1.76
C GLU A 140 -5.15 19.48 -1.86
N HIS A 141 -5.63 20.00 -0.72
CA HIS A 141 -6.72 21.00 -0.61
C HIS A 141 -8.02 20.58 -1.32
N VAL A 142 -8.30 19.27 -1.37
CA VAL A 142 -9.53 18.72 -1.96
C VAL A 142 -10.63 18.48 -0.92
N ALA A 143 -10.29 18.49 0.37
CA ALA A 143 -11.21 18.42 1.49
C ALA A 143 -11.17 19.74 2.26
N ALA A 144 -12.32 20.19 2.79
CA ALA A 144 -12.41 21.41 3.57
C ALA A 144 -11.89 21.27 5.01
N ASN A 145 -11.84 20.03 5.53
CA ASN A 145 -11.39 19.71 6.87
C ASN A 145 -11.01 18.23 6.98
N LYS A 146 -10.42 17.84 8.14
CA LYS A 146 -9.97 16.47 8.40
C LYS A 146 -11.12 15.44 8.32
N LYS A 147 -12.33 15.79 8.76
CA LYS A 147 -13.49 14.88 8.72
C LYS A 147 -13.90 14.55 7.30
N GLU A 148 -13.97 15.54 6.42
CA GLU A 148 -14.25 15.35 4.99
C GLU A 148 -13.14 14.54 4.31
N ALA A 149 -11.88 14.78 4.66
CA ALA A 149 -10.76 13.98 4.16
C ALA A 149 -10.91 12.49 4.52
N ILE A 150 -11.33 12.17 5.74
CA ILE A 150 -11.62 10.80 6.18
C ILE A 150 -12.79 10.21 5.39
N GLU A 151 -13.87 10.96 5.20
CA GLU A 151 -15.03 10.55 4.41
C GLU A 151 -14.61 10.15 2.98
N MET A 152 -13.86 11.02 2.31
CA MET A 152 -13.35 10.78 0.96
C MET A 152 -12.49 9.51 0.87
N ALA A 153 -11.52 9.36 1.75
CA ALA A 153 -10.56 8.25 1.70
C ALA A 153 -11.23 6.89 2.00
N ILE A 154 -12.07 6.83 3.03
CA ILE A 154 -12.77 5.60 3.41
C ILE A 154 -13.75 5.17 2.32
N ASN A 155 -14.51 6.10 1.74
CA ASN A 155 -15.43 5.80 0.65
C ASN A 155 -14.71 5.48 -0.67
N ALA A 156 -13.46 5.95 -0.86
CA ALA A 156 -12.63 5.55 -1.98
C ALA A 156 -12.10 4.10 -1.86
N GLY A 157 -12.04 3.54 -0.65
CA GLY A 157 -11.66 2.14 -0.46
C GLY A 157 -10.49 1.88 0.49
N ILE A 158 -9.99 2.89 1.20
CA ILE A 158 -8.93 2.72 2.21
C ILE A 158 -9.46 1.83 3.35
N ASP A 159 -8.67 0.82 3.75
CA ASP A 159 -9.03 -0.13 4.80
C ASP A 159 -8.31 0.15 6.11
N MET A 160 -7.07 0.64 6.05
CA MET A 160 -6.25 0.97 7.21
C MET A 160 -5.58 2.34 7.01
N ALA A 161 -5.73 3.21 8.00
CA ALA A 161 -5.12 4.53 8.00
C ALA A 161 -3.79 4.52 8.77
N MET A 162 -2.75 5.09 8.17
CA MET A 162 -1.50 5.40 8.86
C MET A 162 -1.59 6.83 9.41
N GLU A 163 -2.18 6.97 10.60
CA GLU A 163 -2.40 8.25 11.29
C GLU A 163 -1.46 8.37 12.50
N PRO A 164 -0.27 8.98 12.33
CA PRO A 164 0.78 8.93 13.35
C PRO A 164 0.66 9.98 14.44
N TYR A 165 -0.20 11.00 14.25
CA TYR A 165 -0.13 12.21 15.10
C TYR A 165 -1.21 12.26 16.17
N ASP A 166 -2.40 11.74 15.93
CA ASP A 166 -3.50 11.81 16.90
C ASP A 166 -4.56 10.70 16.69
N LEU A 167 -5.43 10.54 17.70
CA LEU A 167 -6.53 9.57 17.66
C LEU A 167 -7.87 10.18 17.17
N ASN A 168 -7.89 11.44 16.76
CA ASN A 168 -9.11 12.10 16.27
C ASN A 168 -9.70 11.41 15.04
N TYR A 169 -8.87 10.72 14.28
CA TYR A 169 -9.32 9.85 13.18
C TYR A 169 -10.45 8.92 13.62
N CYS A 170 -10.28 8.20 14.73
CA CYS A 170 -11.27 7.24 15.23
C CYS A 170 -12.59 7.93 15.64
N THR A 171 -12.49 9.09 16.28
CA THR A 171 -13.66 9.87 16.69
C THR A 171 -14.44 10.39 15.50
N LEU A 172 -13.76 11.03 14.55
CA LEU A 172 -14.38 11.58 13.34
C LEU A 172 -14.97 10.48 12.45
N LEU A 173 -14.35 9.31 12.35
CA LEU A 173 -14.89 8.18 11.60
C LEU A 173 -16.17 7.64 12.24
N LYS A 174 -16.27 7.57 13.58
CA LYS A 174 -17.51 7.20 14.27
C LYS A 174 -18.63 8.19 13.99
N GLU A 175 -18.33 9.48 14.02
CA GLU A 175 -19.30 10.53 13.68
C GLU A 175 -19.81 10.38 12.23
N LEU A 176 -18.91 10.15 11.26
CA LEU A 176 -19.28 9.92 9.86
C LEU A 176 -20.23 8.73 9.68
N VAL A 177 -20.04 7.66 10.46
CA VAL A 177 -20.96 6.51 10.46
C VAL A 177 -22.33 6.91 11.07
N GLN A 178 -22.35 7.65 12.18
CA GLN A 178 -23.57 8.13 12.79
C GLN A 178 -24.34 9.08 11.86
N GLU A 179 -23.64 9.90 11.11
CA GLU A 179 -24.19 10.82 10.10
C GLU A 179 -24.57 10.11 8.78
N LYS A 180 -24.35 8.81 8.67
CA LYS A 180 -24.59 7.98 7.47
C LYS A 180 -23.80 8.42 6.24
N LYS A 181 -22.69 9.13 6.41
CA LYS A 181 -21.76 9.51 5.35
C LYS A 181 -20.78 8.38 4.99
N VAL A 182 -20.49 7.50 5.95
CA VAL A 182 -19.81 6.23 5.76
C VAL A 182 -20.73 5.12 6.22
N THR A 183 -20.92 4.10 5.39
CA THR A 183 -21.80 2.98 5.74
C THR A 183 -21.11 1.97 6.66
N MET A 184 -21.87 1.30 7.53
CA MET A 184 -21.33 0.20 8.33
C MET A 184 -20.78 -0.92 7.47
N SER A 185 -21.39 -1.22 6.32
CA SER A 185 -20.88 -2.23 5.39
C SER A 185 -19.48 -1.90 4.87
N ARG A 186 -19.15 -0.60 4.67
CA ARG A 186 -17.80 -0.17 4.29
C ARG A 186 -16.81 -0.39 5.44
N ILE A 187 -17.20 -0.10 6.66
CA ILE A 187 -16.38 -0.36 7.87
C ILE A 187 -16.16 -1.85 8.05
N ASP A 188 -17.21 -2.66 7.92
CA ASP A 188 -17.12 -4.12 8.04
C ASP A 188 -16.20 -4.73 6.98
N ASP A 189 -16.22 -4.22 5.74
CA ASP A 189 -15.31 -4.67 4.69
C ASP A 189 -13.85 -4.34 5.07
N ALA A 190 -13.57 -3.12 5.54
CA ALA A 190 -12.22 -2.74 5.99
C ALA A 190 -11.73 -3.62 7.14
N VAL A 191 -12.58 -3.81 8.15
CA VAL A 191 -12.25 -4.66 9.31
C VAL A 191 -11.99 -6.10 8.88
N ARG A 192 -12.85 -6.68 8.02
CA ARG A 192 -12.64 -8.04 7.51
C ARG A 192 -11.31 -8.20 6.78
N ARG A 193 -10.88 -7.21 5.98
CA ARG A 193 -9.60 -7.24 5.27
C ARG A 193 -8.41 -7.21 6.23
N VAL A 194 -8.45 -6.32 7.23
CA VAL A 194 -7.42 -6.24 8.28
C VAL A 194 -7.37 -7.54 9.11
N LEU A 195 -8.51 -8.06 9.53
CA LEU A 195 -8.57 -9.31 10.31
C LEU A 195 -8.12 -10.52 9.49
N ARG A 196 -8.53 -10.62 8.22
CA ARG A 196 -8.09 -11.69 7.31
C ARG A 196 -6.57 -11.74 7.20
N LEU A 197 -5.92 -10.58 7.04
CA LEU A 197 -4.45 -10.50 7.05
C LEU A 197 -3.87 -11.06 8.34
N LYS A 198 -4.41 -10.67 9.49
CA LYS A 198 -3.94 -11.14 10.80
C LYS A 198 -4.12 -12.65 10.97
N PHE A 199 -5.24 -13.21 10.50
CA PHE A 199 -5.48 -14.66 10.51
C PHE A 199 -4.49 -15.40 9.59
N ARG A 200 -4.26 -14.91 8.38
CA ARG A 200 -3.30 -15.51 7.44
C ARG A 200 -1.86 -15.52 7.97
N LEU A 201 -1.53 -14.55 8.82
CA LEU A 201 -0.23 -14.45 9.51
C LEU A 201 -0.16 -15.24 10.82
N GLY A 202 -1.25 -15.89 11.25
CA GLY A 202 -1.30 -16.63 12.54
C GLY A 202 -1.16 -15.74 13.78
N LEU A 203 -1.42 -14.42 13.67
CA LEU A 203 -1.17 -13.48 14.79
C LEU A 203 -2.10 -13.67 15.98
N PHE A 204 -3.20 -14.42 15.83
CA PHE A 204 -4.08 -14.76 16.95
C PHE A 204 -3.60 -16.01 17.70
N ASP A 205 -2.91 -16.92 17.02
CA ASP A 205 -2.34 -18.14 17.60
C ASP A 205 -0.95 -17.88 18.19
N HIS A 206 -0.18 -17.01 17.52
CA HIS A 206 1.18 -16.66 17.90
C HIS A 206 1.35 -15.12 17.95
N PRO A 207 0.76 -14.44 18.95
CA PRO A 207 0.75 -12.97 19.00
C PRO A 207 2.10 -12.35 19.35
N ASN A 208 3.04 -13.13 19.89
CA ASN A 208 4.35 -12.66 20.33
C ASN A 208 5.48 -13.44 19.66
N THR A 209 6.45 -12.71 19.15
CA THR A 209 7.73 -13.23 18.67
C THR A 209 8.77 -13.08 19.75
N LEU A 210 9.42 -14.16 20.14
CA LEU A 210 10.48 -14.15 21.15
C LEU A 210 11.85 -14.26 20.49
N LEU A 211 12.82 -13.46 20.92
CA LEU A 211 14.19 -13.46 20.36
C LEU A 211 14.85 -14.84 20.42
N LYS A 212 14.52 -15.67 21.43
CA LYS A 212 15.03 -17.04 21.53
C LYS A 212 14.66 -17.93 20.34
N ASP A 213 13.56 -17.63 19.65
CA ASP A 213 13.08 -18.38 18.49
C ASP A 213 13.82 -17.99 17.19
N TYR A 214 14.68 -16.96 17.26
CA TYR A 214 15.44 -16.42 16.13
C TYR A 214 16.94 -16.27 16.51
N PRO A 215 17.68 -17.38 16.70
CA PRO A 215 19.04 -17.34 17.22
C PRO A 215 20.04 -16.63 16.29
N LEU A 216 19.71 -16.51 15.01
CA LEU A 216 20.55 -15.79 14.04
C LEU A 216 20.29 -14.27 14.03
N PHE A 217 19.25 -13.79 14.70
CA PHE A 217 18.97 -12.36 14.76
C PHE A 217 20.11 -11.59 15.45
N GLY A 218 20.75 -10.66 14.72
CA GLY A 218 21.91 -9.92 15.20
C GLY A 218 23.19 -10.74 15.36
N SER A 219 23.26 -11.94 14.79
CA SER A 219 24.44 -12.80 14.82
C SER A 219 25.61 -12.20 14.02
N LYS A 220 26.84 -12.68 14.31
CA LYS A 220 28.03 -12.31 13.51
C LYS A 220 27.88 -12.71 12.03
N GLU A 221 27.21 -13.82 11.77
CA GLU A 221 26.92 -14.30 10.41
C GLU A 221 26.06 -13.31 9.65
N HIS A 222 24.93 -12.85 10.23
CA HIS A 222 24.07 -11.83 9.61
C HIS A 222 24.78 -10.49 9.46
N ALA A 223 25.66 -10.11 10.41
CA ALA A 223 26.46 -8.89 10.31
C ALA A 223 27.45 -8.94 9.13
N LEU A 224 28.08 -10.11 8.88
CA LEU A 224 28.96 -10.29 7.73
C LEU A 224 28.20 -10.24 6.40
N ILE A 225 27.02 -10.86 6.30
CA ILE A 225 26.16 -10.77 5.10
C ILE A 225 25.79 -9.31 4.82
N ALA A 226 25.38 -8.56 5.84
CA ALA A 226 25.05 -7.14 5.71
C ALA A 226 26.27 -6.29 5.30
N LEU A 227 27.46 -6.62 5.81
CA LEU A 227 28.70 -5.94 5.41
C LEU A 227 29.00 -6.17 3.93
N HIS A 228 28.98 -7.43 3.47
CA HIS A 228 29.23 -7.75 2.07
C HIS A 228 28.22 -7.07 1.13
N ALA A 229 26.94 -7.07 1.50
CA ALA A 229 25.91 -6.39 0.70
C ALA A 229 26.10 -4.86 0.65
N ALA A 230 26.80 -4.27 1.62
CA ALA A 230 27.10 -2.84 1.62
C ALA A 230 28.41 -2.51 0.86
N GLU A 231 29.28 -3.50 0.67
CA GLU A 231 30.54 -3.34 -0.06
C GLU A 231 30.38 -3.53 -1.58
N GLU A 232 29.32 -4.23 -2.05
CA GLU A 232 28.92 -4.41 -3.46
C GLU A 232 28.20 -3.16 -4.02
#